data_99527c447e8359c160e207e3008faa2f
#
_entry.id   99527c447e8359c160e207e3008faa2f
#
_cell.length_a   1.000
_cell.length_b   1.000
_cell.length_c   1.000
_cell.angle_alpha   90.00
_cell.angle_beta   90.00
_cell.angle_gamma   90.00
#
_symmetry.space_group_name_H-M   'P 1'
#
loop_
_entity.id
_entity.type
_entity.pdbx_description
1 polymer ?
#
loop_
_entity_poly.entity_id
_entity_poly.type
_entity_poly.pdbx_seq_one_letter_code
_entity_poly.pdbx_strand_id
1 'polypeptide(L)'
;ICVKITSKIIIHLIVLYYIFFSKYKLYMSFTLDKDSDNYATDKNGWEIIKDYIPTDKKIWAPFYCDGKQKEYFKEMGYDIIHEDEDFFENNKGDIIIDNLPFSKWKEVFKRLKELDKPFIMITFPKIFLLKGFTNLFKNDLQLIIPNKRPSFTHLTIPKKGYTPPFGTWFFCYKMNLEKDLNFI
;
A
#
# COMPACT_ATOMS: atom_id res chain seq x y z
N ILE A 1 -19.32 -31.65 -5.71
CA ILE A 1 -18.37 -31.06 -6.69
C ILE A 1 -17.76 -29.85 -6.02
N CYS A 2 -16.56 -30.00 -5.46
CA CYS A 2 -15.81 -28.92 -4.81
C CYS A 2 -15.11 -28.11 -5.92
N VAL A 3 -15.66 -26.96 -6.28
CA VAL A 3 -15.00 -26.05 -7.23
C VAL A 3 -13.82 -25.42 -6.51
N LYS A 4 -12.58 -25.77 -6.90
CA LYS A 4 -11.39 -25.05 -6.46
C LYS A 4 -11.47 -23.62 -7.01
N ILE A 5 -11.90 -22.69 -6.16
CA ILE A 5 -11.90 -21.27 -6.49
C ILE A 5 -10.42 -20.84 -6.44
N THR A 6 -9.84 -20.55 -7.59
CA THR A 6 -8.47 -20.05 -7.68
C THR A 6 -8.42 -18.60 -7.18
N SER A 7 -7.29 -18.18 -6.61
CA SER A 7 -7.04 -16.79 -6.20
C SER A 7 -7.40 -15.77 -7.29
N LYS A 8 -7.18 -16.13 -8.55
CA LYS A 8 -7.57 -15.32 -9.72
C LYS A 8 -9.10 -15.06 -9.80
N ILE A 9 -9.91 -16.06 -9.46
CA ILE A 9 -11.37 -15.91 -9.46
C ILE A 9 -11.79 -14.98 -8.32
N ILE A 10 -11.18 -15.10 -7.15
CA ILE A 10 -11.49 -14.24 -6.00
C ILE A 10 -11.11 -12.78 -6.29
N ILE A 11 -9.94 -12.53 -6.86
CA ILE A 11 -9.52 -11.18 -7.28
C ILE A 11 -10.53 -10.63 -8.30
N HIS A 12 -10.97 -11.44 -9.26
CA HIS A 12 -11.94 -11.03 -10.26
C HIS A 12 -13.30 -10.69 -9.63
N LEU A 13 -13.75 -11.49 -8.65
CA LEU A 13 -15.00 -11.23 -7.92
C LEU A 13 -14.92 -9.98 -7.04
N ILE A 14 -13.78 -9.72 -6.40
CA ILE A 14 -13.54 -8.49 -5.63
C ILE A 14 -13.61 -7.27 -6.57
N VAL A 15 -12.95 -7.34 -7.73
CA VAL A 15 -13.01 -6.28 -8.74
C VAL A 15 -14.43 -6.07 -9.25
N LEU A 16 -15.18 -7.15 -9.54
CA LEU A 16 -16.57 -7.06 -9.97
C LEU A 16 -17.49 -6.48 -8.88
N TYR A 17 -17.26 -6.84 -7.61
CA TYR A 17 -17.98 -6.27 -6.47
C TYR A 17 -17.78 -4.75 -6.41
N TYR A 18 -16.53 -4.27 -6.51
CA TYR A 18 -16.23 -2.83 -6.52
C TYR A 18 -16.83 -2.12 -7.76
N ILE A 19 -16.81 -2.75 -8.94
CA ILE A 19 -17.43 -2.21 -10.16
C ILE A 19 -18.95 -2.09 -9.97
N PHE A 20 -19.59 -3.11 -9.40
CA PHE A 20 -21.04 -3.13 -9.17
C PHE A 20 -21.46 -2.03 -8.19
N PHE A 21 -20.74 -1.89 -7.05
CA PHE A 21 -21.04 -0.84 -6.07
C PHE A 21 -20.71 0.57 -6.56
N SER A 22 -19.76 0.77 -7.45
CA SER A 22 -19.48 2.08 -8.03
C SER A 22 -20.64 2.61 -8.87
N LYS A 23 -21.48 1.72 -9.43
CA LYS A 23 -22.66 2.06 -10.21
C LYS A 23 -23.82 2.62 -9.37
N TYR A 24 -23.83 2.33 -8.08
CA TYR A 24 -24.90 2.75 -7.14
C TYR A 24 -24.51 3.97 -6.30
N LYS A 25 -23.76 4.93 -6.81
CA LYS A 25 -23.58 6.30 -6.24
C LYS A 25 -23.51 6.44 -4.70
N LEU A 26 -23.30 5.33 -3.96
CA LEU A 26 -23.15 5.31 -2.51
C LEU A 26 -21.70 5.50 -2.06
N TYR A 27 -20.78 5.66 -3.01
CA TYR A 27 -19.42 6.00 -2.72
C TYR A 27 -19.26 7.52 -2.75
N MET A 28 -18.96 8.08 -1.59
CA MET A 28 -18.45 9.43 -1.47
C MET A 28 -17.44 9.66 -2.59
N SER A 29 -17.55 10.76 -3.28
CA SER A 29 -16.58 11.23 -4.28
C SER A 29 -15.24 11.48 -3.58
N PHE A 30 -14.50 10.39 -3.35
CA PHE A 30 -13.13 10.51 -2.87
C PHE A 30 -12.29 11.03 -4.04
N THR A 31 -11.98 12.29 -4.00
CA THR A 31 -11.01 12.91 -4.90
C THR A 31 -9.61 12.62 -4.35
N LEU A 32 -8.77 12.02 -5.17
CA LEU A 32 -7.34 11.89 -4.89
C LEU A 32 -6.71 13.29 -5.15
N ASP A 33 -6.80 14.14 -4.16
CA ASP A 33 -6.20 15.47 -4.15
C ASP A 33 -4.96 15.49 -3.24
N LYS A 34 -4.32 16.66 -3.17
CA LYS A 34 -3.14 16.83 -2.32
C LYS A 34 -3.43 16.65 -0.82
N ASP A 35 -4.67 16.81 -0.39
CA ASP A 35 -5.04 16.62 1.02
C ASP A 35 -5.01 15.13 1.40
N SER A 36 -5.24 14.23 0.42
CA SER A 36 -5.12 12.78 0.64
C SER A 36 -3.67 12.31 0.88
N ASP A 37 -2.68 13.15 0.61
CA ASP A 37 -1.25 12.84 0.88
C ASP A 37 -0.81 13.27 2.29
N ASN A 38 -1.67 13.97 3.05
CA ASN A 38 -1.36 14.47 4.39
C ASN A 38 -1.58 13.45 5.52
N TYR A 39 -1.37 12.17 5.26
CA TYR A 39 -1.54 11.11 6.24
C TYR A 39 -0.25 10.31 6.45
N ALA A 40 0.32 10.40 7.65
CA ALA A 40 1.38 9.51 8.10
C ALA A 40 0.78 8.20 8.65
N THR A 41 1.38 7.08 8.33
CA THR A 41 1.00 5.78 8.89
C THR A 41 1.59 5.65 10.29
N ASP A 42 0.75 5.38 11.28
CA ASP A 42 1.21 5.17 12.65
C ASP A 42 1.95 3.83 12.81
N LYS A 43 2.72 3.69 13.90
CA LYS A 43 3.49 2.48 14.20
C LYS A 43 2.66 1.20 14.13
N ASN A 44 1.48 1.19 14.75
CA ASN A 44 0.58 0.03 14.74
C ASN A 44 0.07 -0.32 13.33
N GLY A 45 0.04 0.62 12.39
CA GLY A 45 -0.27 0.36 10.99
C GLY A 45 0.83 -0.44 10.29
N TRP A 46 2.09 -0.25 10.68
CA TRP A 46 3.24 -1.01 10.19
C TRP A 46 3.41 -2.36 10.90
N GLU A 47 3.10 -2.43 12.19
CA GLU A 47 3.14 -3.66 12.97
C GLU A 47 2.25 -4.77 12.40
N ILE A 48 1.15 -4.41 11.72
CA ILE A 48 0.24 -5.35 11.06
C ILE A 48 0.96 -6.27 10.07
N ILE A 49 1.99 -5.76 9.37
CA ILE A 49 2.68 -6.50 8.30
C ILE A 49 4.05 -7.03 8.72
N LYS A 50 4.45 -6.90 9.98
CA LYS A 50 5.81 -7.26 10.42
C LYS A 50 6.23 -8.68 10.02
N ASP A 51 5.33 -9.65 10.11
CA ASP A 51 5.62 -11.06 9.81
C ASP A 51 5.79 -11.33 8.29
N TYR A 52 5.51 -10.35 7.44
CA TYR A 52 5.68 -10.39 5.99
C TYR A 52 6.94 -9.66 5.50
N ILE A 53 7.66 -9.00 6.40
CA ILE A 53 8.85 -8.23 6.07
C ILE A 53 10.10 -9.08 6.30
N PRO A 54 10.92 -9.33 5.27
CA PRO A 54 12.18 -10.04 5.43
C PRO A 54 13.14 -9.28 6.37
N THR A 55 13.70 -9.95 7.38
CA THR A 55 14.60 -9.35 8.36
C THR A 55 16.03 -9.18 7.85
N ASP A 56 16.37 -9.86 6.77
CA ASP A 56 17.70 -9.83 6.12
C ASP A 56 17.81 -8.78 5.02
N LYS A 57 16.76 -8.00 4.78
CA LYS A 57 16.70 -6.99 3.71
C LYS A 57 16.76 -5.58 4.26
N LYS A 58 17.48 -4.72 3.56
CA LYS A 58 17.50 -3.30 3.83
C LYS A 58 16.28 -2.63 3.21
N ILE A 59 15.44 -2.06 4.05
CA ILE A 59 14.21 -1.38 3.63
C ILE A 59 14.54 0.01 3.11
N TRP A 60 13.89 0.40 2.02
CA TRP A 60 13.84 1.79 1.58
C TRP A 60 12.40 2.30 1.69
N ALA A 61 12.21 3.36 2.48
CA ALA A 61 10.96 4.09 2.62
C ALA A 61 11.14 5.50 2.02
N PRO A 62 10.85 5.68 0.73
CA PRO A 62 11.22 6.90 0.00
C PRO A 62 10.33 8.12 0.28
N PHE A 63 9.12 7.93 0.83
CA PHE A 63 8.17 9.03 1.05
C PHE A 63 8.27 9.54 2.48
N TYR A 64 9.14 10.53 2.69
CA TYR A 64 9.60 10.99 4.01
C TYR A 64 8.47 11.40 4.97
N CYS A 65 7.41 12.02 4.47
CA CYS A 65 6.23 12.43 5.23
C CYS A 65 6.61 13.21 6.51
N ASP A 66 6.50 12.59 7.72
CA ASP A 66 6.89 13.19 9.00
C ASP A 66 8.20 12.60 9.59
N GLY A 67 8.86 11.72 8.86
CA GLY A 67 10.13 11.11 9.25
C GLY A 67 10.06 9.99 10.29
N LYS A 68 8.92 9.80 10.97
CA LYS A 68 8.79 8.86 12.10
C LYS A 68 8.86 7.38 11.69
N GLN A 69 8.60 7.06 10.44
CA GLN A 69 8.65 5.69 9.95
C GLN A 69 10.03 5.05 10.22
N LYS A 70 11.12 5.84 10.16
CA LYS A 70 12.48 5.38 10.47
C LYS A 70 12.60 4.83 11.90
N GLU A 71 12.02 5.53 12.87
CA GLU A 71 12.02 5.10 14.28
C GLU A 71 11.20 3.84 14.47
N TYR A 72 9.99 3.80 13.90
CA TYR A 72 9.09 2.66 14.01
C TYR A 72 9.71 1.37 13.50
N PHE A 73 10.35 1.40 12.32
CA PHE A 73 10.98 0.22 11.74
C PHE A 73 12.24 -0.19 12.49
N LYS A 74 13.05 0.76 13.00
CA LYS A 74 14.20 0.45 13.86
C LYS A 74 13.77 -0.23 15.17
N GLU A 75 12.70 0.25 15.82
CA GLU A 75 12.15 -0.37 17.03
C GLU A 75 11.62 -1.78 16.77
N MET A 76 11.15 -2.07 15.56
CA MET A 76 10.76 -3.41 15.12
C MET A 76 11.96 -4.29 14.71
N GLY A 77 13.19 -3.75 14.71
CA GLY A 77 14.42 -4.49 14.41
C GLY A 77 14.86 -4.49 12.94
N TYR A 78 14.32 -3.61 12.10
CA TYR A 78 14.66 -3.54 10.68
C TYR A 78 15.73 -2.50 10.36
N ASP A 79 16.58 -2.80 9.38
CA ASP A 79 17.46 -1.81 8.74
C ASP A 79 16.70 -1.01 7.69
N ILE A 80 16.64 0.31 7.86
CA ILE A 80 15.82 1.19 7.02
C ILE A 80 16.58 2.44 6.58
N ILE A 81 16.43 2.77 5.29
CA ILE A 81 16.75 4.07 4.69
C ILE A 81 15.45 4.84 4.56
N HIS A 82 15.36 5.97 5.25
CA HIS A 82 14.22 6.88 5.21
C HIS A 82 14.74 8.30 5.36
N GLU A 83 14.86 8.97 4.24
CA GLU A 83 15.54 10.27 4.10
C GLU A 83 14.68 11.16 3.19
N ASP A 84 14.72 12.48 3.41
CA ASP A 84 13.98 13.45 2.62
C ASP A 84 14.69 13.67 1.27
N GLU A 85 14.42 12.77 0.32
CA GLU A 85 15.03 12.75 -1.00
C GLU A 85 13.98 12.45 -2.08
N ASP A 86 14.28 12.84 -3.30
CA ASP A 86 13.38 12.57 -4.43
C ASP A 86 13.40 11.07 -4.79
N PHE A 87 12.25 10.42 -4.65
CA PHE A 87 12.04 9.03 -5.05
C PHE A 87 12.37 8.76 -6.52
N PHE A 88 12.12 9.71 -7.39
CA PHE A 88 12.32 9.53 -8.83
C PHE A 88 13.79 9.58 -9.24
N GLU A 89 14.63 10.24 -8.45
CA GLU A 89 16.07 10.38 -8.67
C GLU A 89 16.90 9.26 -8.01
N ASN A 90 16.31 8.51 -7.07
CA ASN A 90 17.02 7.58 -6.21
C ASN A 90 16.60 6.12 -6.46
N ASN A 91 17.49 5.19 -6.05
CA ASN A 91 17.27 3.74 -6.04
C ASN A 91 18.08 3.12 -4.90
N LYS A 92 17.49 2.98 -3.72
CA LYS A 92 18.16 2.53 -2.49
C LYS A 92 17.52 1.25 -1.94
N GLY A 93 18.20 0.61 -0.99
CA GLY A 93 17.73 -0.59 -0.30
C GLY A 93 17.46 -1.80 -1.21
N ASP A 94 17.03 -2.88 -0.58
CA ASP A 94 16.72 -4.15 -1.24
C ASP A 94 15.22 -4.31 -1.51
N ILE A 95 14.41 -3.71 -0.66
CA ILE A 95 12.94 -3.76 -0.68
C ILE A 95 12.38 -2.37 -0.39
N ILE A 96 11.24 -2.03 -1.02
CA ILE A 96 10.56 -0.75 -0.81
C ILE A 96 9.30 -0.99 0.04
N ILE A 97 9.19 -0.31 1.20
CA ILE A 97 8.02 -0.41 2.06
C ILE A 97 7.59 1.00 2.47
N ASP A 98 6.43 1.44 1.98
CA ASP A 98 5.97 2.79 2.28
C ASP A 98 4.45 3.00 2.08
N ASN A 99 3.98 4.16 2.50
CA ASN A 99 2.66 4.72 2.20
C ASN A 99 2.81 5.71 1.05
N LEU A 100 2.36 5.34 -0.14
CA LEU A 100 2.56 6.17 -1.34
C LEU A 100 1.74 7.47 -1.29
N PRO A 101 2.23 8.58 -1.86
CA PRO A 101 1.43 9.77 -2.08
C PRO A 101 0.32 9.49 -3.10
N PHE A 102 -0.93 9.50 -2.63
CA PHE A 102 -2.09 9.08 -3.42
C PHE A 102 -2.35 9.97 -4.64
N SER A 103 -2.01 11.25 -4.55
CA SER A 103 -2.14 12.18 -5.68
C SER A 103 -1.21 11.82 -6.86
N LYS A 104 -0.07 11.15 -6.58
CA LYS A 104 0.96 10.77 -7.57
C LYS A 104 1.01 9.26 -7.85
N TRP A 105 -0.04 8.52 -7.54
CA TRP A 105 -0.04 7.07 -7.62
C TRP A 105 0.43 6.51 -8.98
N LYS A 106 0.09 7.15 -10.09
CA LYS A 106 0.45 6.70 -11.44
C LYS A 106 1.95 6.72 -11.67
N GLU A 107 2.55 7.86 -11.37
CA GLU A 107 3.98 8.09 -11.51
C GLU A 107 4.76 7.17 -10.58
N VAL A 108 4.31 7.05 -9.33
CA VAL A 108 4.94 6.20 -8.32
C VAL A 108 4.91 4.74 -8.75
N PHE A 109 3.74 4.18 -9.12
CA PHE A 109 3.67 2.78 -9.53
C PHE A 109 4.40 2.50 -10.85
N LYS A 110 4.44 3.46 -11.78
CA LYS A 110 5.28 3.35 -12.97
C LYS A 110 6.76 3.24 -12.58
N ARG A 111 7.25 4.12 -11.71
CA ARG A 111 8.62 4.09 -11.21
C ARG A 111 8.93 2.81 -10.44
N LEU A 112 8.05 2.33 -9.57
CA LEU A 112 8.19 1.07 -8.85
C LEU A 112 8.35 -0.13 -9.83
N LYS A 113 7.59 -0.14 -10.92
CA LYS A 113 7.71 -1.17 -11.96
C LYS A 113 9.05 -1.07 -12.72
N GLU A 114 9.55 0.13 -12.98
CA GLU A 114 10.86 0.37 -13.59
C GLU A 114 12.01 -0.08 -12.68
N LEU A 115 11.92 0.18 -11.38
CA LEU A 115 12.90 -0.26 -10.38
C LEU A 115 12.93 -1.80 -10.24
N ASP A 116 11.81 -2.45 -10.52
CA ASP A 116 11.63 -3.91 -10.53
C ASP A 116 12.04 -4.61 -9.22
N LYS A 117 12.03 -3.89 -8.09
CA LYS A 117 12.32 -4.39 -6.75
C LYS A 117 11.09 -4.92 -6.05
N PRO A 118 11.26 -5.85 -5.09
CA PRO A 118 10.19 -6.20 -4.16
C PRO A 118 9.65 -4.96 -3.46
N PHE A 119 8.34 -4.89 -3.27
CA PHE A 119 7.74 -3.81 -2.48
C PHE A 119 6.50 -4.25 -1.71
N ILE A 120 6.22 -3.54 -0.61
CA ILE A 120 4.94 -3.51 0.09
C ILE A 120 4.49 -2.05 0.17
N MET A 121 3.37 -1.73 -0.50
CA MET A 121 2.83 -0.37 -0.54
C MET A 121 1.45 -0.31 0.08
N ILE A 122 1.25 0.60 1.04
CA ILE A 122 -0.09 0.94 1.50
C ILE A 122 -0.78 1.74 0.40
N THR A 123 -1.97 1.28 0.00
CA THR A 123 -2.80 2.01 -0.95
C THR A 123 -4.29 1.66 -0.79
N PHE A 124 -5.14 2.31 -1.57
CA PHE A 124 -6.58 2.15 -1.50
C PHE A 124 -7.09 1.11 -2.53
N PRO A 125 -8.04 0.24 -2.15
CA PRO A 125 -8.53 -0.83 -3.04
C PRO A 125 -9.10 -0.34 -4.37
N LYS A 126 -9.67 0.87 -4.42
CA LYS A 126 -10.22 1.46 -5.66
C LYS A 126 -9.20 1.56 -6.80
N ILE A 127 -7.89 1.48 -6.51
CA ILE A 127 -6.84 1.53 -7.52
C ILE A 127 -6.97 0.42 -8.58
N PHE A 128 -7.55 -0.73 -8.22
CA PHE A 128 -7.84 -1.82 -9.17
C PHE A 128 -8.81 -1.44 -10.28
N LEU A 129 -9.62 -0.40 -10.07
CA LEU A 129 -10.55 0.12 -11.08
C LEU A 129 -9.86 1.07 -12.06
N LEU A 130 -8.61 1.41 -11.81
CA LEU A 130 -7.88 2.37 -12.61
C LEU A 130 -7.07 1.62 -13.69
N LYS A 131 -7.46 1.81 -14.95
CA LYS A 131 -6.87 1.12 -16.11
C LYS A 131 -5.35 1.21 -16.17
N GLY A 132 -4.76 2.33 -15.76
CA GLY A 132 -3.31 2.50 -15.73
C GLY A 132 -2.61 1.53 -14.78
N PHE A 133 -3.21 1.29 -13.60
CA PHE A 133 -2.65 0.37 -12.60
C PHE A 133 -2.74 -1.09 -13.06
N THR A 134 -3.90 -1.54 -13.52
CA THR A 134 -4.10 -2.92 -13.93
C THR A 134 -3.20 -3.34 -15.10
N ASN A 135 -2.86 -2.40 -16.00
CA ASN A 135 -1.93 -2.66 -17.09
C ASN A 135 -0.48 -2.83 -16.63
N LEU A 136 -0.08 -2.18 -15.52
CA LEU A 136 1.30 -2.28 -15.00
C LEU A 136 1.58 -3.62 -14.32
N PHE A 137 0.66 -4.13 -13.55
CA PHE A 137 0.94 -5.26 -12.64
C PHE A 137 0.19 -6.54 -13.02
N LYS A 138 -0.97 -6.47 -13.68
CA LYS A 138 -1.74 -7.65 -14.13
C LYS A 138 -1.85 -8.75 -13.05
N ASN A 139 -1.02 -9.80 -13.17
CA ASN A 139 -1.03 -10.99 -12.31
C ASN A 139 0.13 -11.03 -11.31
N ASP A 140 0.93 -9.97 -11.23
CA ASP A 140 2.19 -9.98 -10.46
C ASP A 140 2.03 -9.49 -9.02
N LEU A 141 0.80 -9.14 -8.59
CA LEU A 141 0.55 -8.62 -7.25
C LEU A 141 0.00 -9.69 -6.31
N GLN A 142 0.49 -9.62 -5.08
CA GLN A 142 -0.08 -10.28 -3.92
C GLN A 142 -0.67 -9.22 -2.98
N LEU A 143 -1.63 -9.59 -2.14
CA LEU A 143 -2.31 -8.65 -1.24
C LEU A 143 -2.26 -9.12 0.20
N ILE A 144 -2.03 -8.16 1.11
CA ILE A 144 -2.30 -8.34 2.53
C ILE A 144 -3.49 -7.44 2.87
N ILE A 145 -4.57 -8.07 3.31
CA ILE A 145 -5.86 -7.44 3.59
C ILE A 145 -6.10 -7.50 5.09
N PRO A 146 -5.90 -6.39 5.81
CA PRO A 146 -6.06 -6.38 7.25
C PRO A 146 -7.54 -6.39 7.64
N ASN A 147 -7.90 -7.21 8.64
CA ASN A 147 -9.23 -7.21 9.26
C ASN A 147 -9.44 -5.98 10.15
N LYS A 148 -8.37 -5.39 10.63
CA LYS A 148 -8.35 -4.15 11.39
C LYS A 148 -7.67 -3.07 10.56
N ARG A 149 -8.35 -1.96 10.41
CA ARG A 149 -7.83 -0.83 9.62
C ARG A 149 -6.52 -0.32 10.21
N PRO A 150 -5.46 -0.13 9.39
CA PRO A 150 -4.26 0.59 9.80
C PRO A 150 -4.62 1.99 10.30
N SER A 151 -3.95 2.47 11.33
CA SER A 151 -4.17 3.83 11.82
C SER A 151 -3.24 4.83 11.13
N PHE A 152 -3.75 6.05 11.04
CA PHE A 152 -3.06 7.16 10.38
C PHE A 152 -3.22 8.43 11.21
N THR A 153 -2.19 9.26 11.19
CA THR A 153 -2.22 10.61 11.76
C THR A 153 -2.26 11.62 10.63
N HIS A 154 -3.23 12.55 10.67
CA HIS A 154 -3.27 13.65 9.70
C HIS A 154 -2.27 14.73 10.10
N LEU A 155 -1.41 15.14 9.15
CA LEU A 155 -0.27 16.03 9.45
C LEU A 155 -0.66 17.47 9.78
N THR A 156 -1.77 17.95 9.23
CA THR A 156 -2.19 19.35 9.35
C THR A 156 -3.42 19.54 10.23
N ILE A 157 -4.19 18.48 10.50
CA ILE A 157 -5.41 18.54 11.32
C ILE A 157 -5.18 17.75 12.61
N PRO A 158 -4.90 18.39 13.74
CA PRO A 158 -4.60 17.70 15.01
C PRO A 158 -5.87 17.14 15.68
N LYS A 159 -6.71 16.44 14.93
CA LYS A 159 -7.91 15.81 15.44
C LYS A 159 -7.65 14.34 15.73
N LYS A 160 -7.53 13.98 17.01
CA LYS A 160 -7.44 12.59 17.46
C LYS A 160 -8.65 11.81 16.91
N GLY A 161 -8.38 10.73 16.14
CA GLY A 161 -9.44 9.91 15.54
C GLY A 161 -9.87 10.33 14.13
N TYR A 162 -9.19 11.26 13.49
CA TYR A 162 -9.40 11.54 12.06
C TYR A 162 -8.78 10.41 11.24
N THR A 163 -9.62 9.54 10.73
CA THR A 163 -9.19 8.43 9.86
C THR A 163 -9.52 8.74 8.42
N PRO A 164 -8.68 8.34 7.45
CA PRO A 164 -9.01 8.49 6.04
C PRO A 164 -10.38 7.89 5.74
N PRO A 165 -11.21 8.48 4.89
CA PRO A 165 -12.58 7.99 4.63
C PRO A 165 -12.62 6.68 3.84
N PHE A 166 -11.48 6.07 3.54
CA PHE A 166 -11.36 4.85 2.73
C PHE A 166 -10.56 3.77 3.46
N GLY A 167 -10.84 2.51 3.12
CA GLY A 167 -10.02 1.37 3.54
C GLY A 167 -8.67 1.36 2.82
N THR A 168 -7.67 0.78 3.45
CA THR A 168 -6.33 0.60 2.87
C THR A 168 -5.92 -0.85 2.95
N TRP A 169 -5.23 -1.30 1.91
CA TRP A 169 -4.63 -2.63 1.82
C TRP A 169 -3.14 -2.48 1.54
N PHE A 170 -2.39 -3.56 1.77
CA PHE A 170 -0.99 -3.62 1.41
C PHE A 170 -0.82 -4.38 0.09
N PHE A 171 -0.23 -3.72 -0.88
CA PHE A 171 0.06 -4.25 -2.21
C PHE A 171 1.49 -4.74 -2.24
N CYS A 172 1.67 -6.00 -2.52
CA CYS A 172 2.95 -6.68 -2.50
C CYS A 172 3.35 -7.09 -3.92
N TYR A 173 4.57 -6.77 -4.31
CA TYR A 173 5.15 -7.15 -5.59
C TYR A 173 6.47 -7.89 -5.33
N LYS A 174 6.67 -9.03 -5.97
CA LYS A 174 7.88 -9.88 -5.81
C LYS A 174 8.21 -10.25 -4.35
N MET A 175 7.22 -10.22 -3.46
CA MET A 175 7.40 -10.61 -2.06
C MET A 175 7.41 -12.12 -1.87
N ASN A 176 6.95 -12.89 -2.87
CA ASN A 176 6.87 -14.35 -2.84
C ASN A 176 6.11 -14.87 -1.61
N LEU A 177 5.00 -14.20 -1.27
CA LEU A 177 4.13 -14.64 -0.17
C LEU A 177 3.54 -16.01 -0.49
N GLU A 178 3.27 -16.81 0.54
CA GLU A 178 2.71 -18.16 0.39
C GLU A 178 1.37 -18.15 -0.37
N LYS A 179 0.59 -17.08 -0.20
CA LYS A 179 -0.71 -16.89 -0.87
C LYS A 179 -0.75 -15.57 -1.61
N ASP A 180 -1.54 -15.50 -2.68
CA ASP A 180 -1.80 -14.24 -3.38
C ASP A 180 -2.70 -13.30 -2.56
N LEU A 181 -3.58 -13.86 -1.71
CA LEU A 181 -4.45 -13.12 -0.80
C LEU A 181 -4.21 -13.58 0.64
N ASN A 182 -3.78 -12.65 1.48
CA ASN A 182 -3.51 -12.87 2.89
C ASN A 182 -4.46 -12.00 3.71
N PHE A 183 -5.42 -12.63 4.41
CA PHE A 183 -6.34 -11.96 5.34
C PHE A 183 -5.76 -12.05 6.75
N ILE A 184 -5.57 -10.91 7.43
CA ILE A 184 -4.91 -10.82 8.74
C ILE A 184 -5.65 -9.90 9.69
#